data_0e7cb90d8e63a6d08d08935c8caf2198
#
_entry.id   0e7cb90d8e63a6d08d08935c8caf2198
#
_cell.length_a   1.000
_cell.length_b   1.000
_cell.length_c   1.000
_cell.angle_alpha   90.00
_cell.angle_beta   90.00
_cell.angle_gamma   90.00
#
_symmetry.space_group_name_H-M   'P 1'
#
loop_
_entity.id
_entity.type
_entity.pdbx_description
1 polymer ?
#
loop_
_entity_poly.entity_id
_entity_poly.type
_entity_poly.pdbx_seq_one_letter_code
_entity_poly.pdbx_strand_id
1 'polypeptide(L)'
;MDQQSEQAVWRRVKAKGSVTAEEALLPERLEALILQERADAAALRLLSRRMGGQGSAPVSRAAASSEARARTLVTLHYLLSGRRLRLQTPPCGKQDDLPEALRQASLRMEQTAAAYASLAKEFPERGELFSGLSCQARGQYRALTARLQSLLCARF
;
A
#
# COMPACT_ATOMS: atom_id res chain seq x y z
N MET A 1 28.64 -26.96 31.54
CA MET A 1 27.51 -26.58 30.66
C MET A 1 27.02 -27.83 29.97
N ASP A 2 25.77 -28.16 30.14
CA ASP A 2 25.20 -29.40 29.64
C ASP A 2 24.97 -29.28 28.11
N GLN A 3 25.48 -30.25 27.35
CA GLN A 3 25.27 -30.35 25.91
C GLN A 3 23.77 -30.30 25.51
N GLN A 4 22.89 -30.71 26.42
CA GLN A 4 21.43 -30.67 26.21
C GLN A 4 20.88 -29.25 26.25
N SER A 5 21.45 -28.34 27.04
CA SER A 5 21.01 -26.95 27.07
C SER A 5 21.45 -26.15 25.83
N GLU A 6 22.64 -26.42 25.30
CA GLU A 6 23.09 -25.82 24.02
C GLU A 6 22.24 -26.28 22.83
N GLN A 7 21.93 -27.57 22.75
CA GLN A 7 21.05 -28.10 21.69
C GLN A 7 19.63 -27.52 21.76
N ALA A 8 19.11 -27.28 22.98
CA ALA A 8 17.79 -26.62 23.15
C ALA A 8 17.80 -25.17 22.72
N VAL A 9 18.88 -24.44 22.96
CA VAL A 9 19.05 -23.04 22.48
C VAL A 9 19.16 -23.01 20.97
N TRP A 10 19.97 -23.88 20.37
CA TRP A 10 20.10 -23.95 18.91
C TRP A 10 18.83 -24.40 18.20
N ARG A 11 18.02 -25.28 18.79
CA ARG A 11 16.69 -25.62 18.27
C ARG A 11 15.74 -24.42 18.29
N ARG A 12 15.76 -23.61 19.35
CA ARG A 12 14.95 -22.40 19.44
C ARG A 12 15.40 -21.32 18.43
N VAL A 13 16.69 -21.18 18.20
CA VAL A 13 17.25 -20.27 17.21
C VAL A 13 16.89 -20.74 15.79
N LYS A 14 16.98 -22.04 15.50
CA LYS A 14 16.58 -22.63 14.23
C LYS A 14 15.06 -22.55 13.99
N ALA A 15 14.25 -22.75 15.03
CA ALA A 15 12.79 -22.64 14.93
C ALA A 15 12.33 -21.16 14.69
N LYS A 16 13.05 -20.19 15.24
CA LYS A 16 12.83 -18.76 14.92
C LYS A 16 13.37 -18.35 13.55
N GLY A 17 14.25 -19.10 12.96
CA GLY A 17 14.86 -18.84 11.65
C GLY A 17 14.26 -19.62 10.49
N SER A 18 13.26 -20.48 10.72
CA SER A 18 12.53 -21.14 9.63
C SER A 18 11.50 -20.17 9.04
N VAL A 19 11.93 -19.43 8.04
CA VAL A 19 11.05 -18.65 7.16
C VAL A 19 10.08 -19.65 6.50
N THR A 20 8.77 -19.48 6.72
CA THR A 20 7.77 -20.27 6.00
C THR A 20 7.83 -19.97 4.51
N ALA A 21 7.39 -20.89 3.65
CA ALA A 21 7.34 -20.65 2.20
C ALA A 21 6.51 -19.40 1.84
N GLU A 22 5.47 -19.10 2.62
CA GLU A 22 4.64 -17.90 2.48
C GLU A 22 5.41 -16.63 2.85
N GLU A 23 6.19 -16.63 3.92
CA GLU A 23 7.05 -15.51 4.31
C GLU A 23 8.16 -15.26 3.29
N ALA A 24 8.67 -16.29 2.61
CA ALA A 24 9.66 -16.15 1.54
C ALA A 24 9.10 -15.41 0.31
N LEU A 25 7.79 -15.48 0.05
CA LEU A 25 7.12 -14.77 -1.04
C LEU A 25 6.67 -13.36 -0.67
N LEU A 26 6.71 -13.00 0.61
CA LEU A 26 6.26 -11.68 1.06
C LEU A 26 7.03 -10.52 0.41
N PRO A 27 8.36 -10.54 0.24
CA PRO A 27 9.07 -9.46 -0.45
C PRO A 27 8.56 -9.19 -1.87
N GLU A 28 8.24 -10.21 -2.67
CA GLU A 28 7.69 -10.05 -4.01
C GLU A 28 6.30 -9.40 -3.99
N ARG A 29 5.47 -9.80 -3.04
CA ARG A 29 4.14 -9.20 -2.84
C ARG A 29 4.24 -7.74 -2.43
N LEU A 30 5.21 -7.40 -1.60
CA LEU A 30 5.48 -6.01 -1.22
C LEU A 30 5.97 -5.19 -2.41
N GLU A 31 6.81 -5.74 -3.28
CA GLU A 31 7.25 -5.07 -4.50
C GLU A 31 6.07 -4.68 -5.40
N ALA A 32 5.14 -5.58 -5.61
CA ALA A 32 3.93 -5.32 -6.38
C ALA A 32 3.07 -4.20 -5.76
N LEU A 33 2.89 -4.21 -4.44
CA LEU A 33 2.16 -3.16 -3.72
C LEU A 33 2.87 -1.81 -3.75
N ILE A 34 4.19 -1.79 -3.63
CA ILE A 34 4.99 -0.57 -3.71
C ILE A 34 4.82 0.08 -5.09
N LEU A 35 4.91 -0.72 -6.16
CA LEU A 35 4.66 -0.23 -7.53
C LEU A 35 3.25 0.32 -7.69
N GLN A 36 2.26 -0.39 -7.17
CA GLN A 36 0.86 0.03 -7.21
C GLN A 36 0.66 1.37 -6.48
N GLU A 37 1.14 1.48 -5.25
CA GLU A 37 1.02 2.71 -4.46
C GLU A 37 1.72 3.90 -5.10
N ARG A 38 2.88 3.70 -5.69
CA ARG A 38 3.60 4.76 -6.43
C ARG A 38 2.87 5.19 -7.69
N ALA A 39 2.34 4.24 -8.44
CA ALA A 39 1.55 4.53 -9.63
C ALA A 39 0.27 5.29 -9.27
N ASP A 40 -0.42 4.89 -8.21
CA ASP A 40 -1.60 5.58 -7.71
C ASP A 40 -1.28 6.99 -7.22
N ALA A 41 -0.19 7.17 -6.49
CA ALA A 41 0.26 8.49 -6.06
C ALA A 41 0.54 9.44 -7.25
N ALA A 42 1.20 8.94 -8.28
CA ALA A 42 1.49 9.72 -9.49
C ALA A 42 0.19 10.10 -10.23
N ALA A 43 -0.73 9.15 -10.39
CA ALA A 43 -2.03 9.39 -11.03
C ALA A 43 -2.88 10.39 -10.24
N LEU A 44 -2.91 10.28 -8.91
CA LEU A 44 -3.65 11.20 -8.04
C LEU A 44 -3.04 12.61 -8.05
N ARG A 45 -1.72 12.74 -8.10
CA ARG A 45 -1.07 14.06 -8.24
C ARG A 45 -1.45 14.74 -9.55
N LEU A 46 -1.44 13.99 -10.64
CA LEU A 46 -1.85 14.52 -11.93
C LEU A 46 -3.31 14.95 -11.92
N LEU A 47 -4.18 14.14 -11.34
CA LEU A 47 -5.60 14.42 -11.17
C LEU A 47 -5.82 15.68 -10.29
N SER A 48 -5.10 15.81 -9.19
CA SER A 48 -5.15 16.96 -8.30
C SER A 48 -4.80 18.26 -9.04
N ARG A 49 -3.77 18.24 -9.90
CA ARG A 49 -3.40 19.39 -10.72
C ARG A 49 -4.48 19.77 -11.72
N ARG A 50 -5.13 18.79 -12.33
CA ARG A 50 -6.24 19.02 -13.28
C ARG A 50 -7.45 19.64 -12.59
N MET A 51 -7.73 19.27 -11.35
CA MET A 51 -8.86 19.78 -10.60
C MET A 51 -8.68 21.25 -10.18
N GLY A 52 -7.49 21.61 -9.74
CA GLY A 52 -7.19 22.94 -9.23
C GLY A 52 -8.00 23.33 -7.97
N GLY A 53 -7.57 24.38 -7.28
CA GLY A 53 -8.32 24.97 -6.18
C GLY A 53 -8.55 24.06 -4.95
N GLN A 54 -9.53 24.44 -4.12
CA GLN A 54 -9.84 23.74 -2.86
C GLN A 54 -10.40 22.33 -3.07
N GLY A 55 -11.06 22.07 -4.17
CA GLY A 55 -11.61 20.77 -4.53
C GLY A 55 -10.56 19.68 -4.75
N SER A 56 -9.30 20.05 -4.97
CA SER A 56 -8.19 19.13 -5.16
C SER A 56 -7.59 18.59 -3.84
N ALA A 57 -7.87 19.23 -2.71
CA ALA A 57 -7.24 18.90 -1.42
C ALA A 57 -7.41 17.44 -0.99
N PRO A 58 -8.61 16.81 -1.10
CA PRO A 58 -8.76 15.38 -0.78
C PRO A 58 -7.93 14.48 -1.69
N VAL A 59 -7.82 14.81 -2.97
CA VAL A 59 -7.05 14.06 -3.97
C VAL A 59 -5.55 14.18 -3.71
N SER A 60 -5.09 15.39 -3.39
CA SER A 60 -3.69 15.65 -3.02
C SER A 60 -3.29 14.90 -1.74
N ARG A 61 -4.16 14.87 -0.74
CA ARG A 61 -3.94 14.09 0.50
C ARG A 61 -3.89 12.59 0.23
N ALA A 62 -4.75 12.10 -0.64
CA ALA A 62 -4.73 10.69 -1.05
C ALA A 62 -3.40 10.33 -1.74
N ALA A 63 -2.89 11.18 -2.61
CA ALA A 63 -1.59 11.00 -3.24
C ALA A 63 -0.45 10.94 -2.22
N ALA A 64 -0.42 11.87 -1.28
CA ALA A 64 0.60 11.90 -0.21
C ALA A 64 0.51 10.66 0.69
N SER A 65 -0.68 10.17 0.99
CA SER A 65 -0.92 8.98 1.78
C SER A 65 -0.44 7.71 1.07
N SER A 66 -0.72 7.56 -0.23
CA SER A 66 -0.21 6.44 -1.04
C SER A 66 1.31 6.41 -1.05
N GLU A 67 1.95 7.56 -1.19
CA GLU A 67 3.41 7.64 -1.16
C GLU A 67 4.00 7.32 0.21
N ALA A 68 3.36 7.75 1.28
CA ALA A 68 3.76 7.41 2.65
C ALA A 68 3.66 5.89 2.89
N ARG A 69 2.58 5.24 2.43
CA ARG A 69 2.45 3.79 2.51
C ARG A 69 3.53 3.07 1.69
N ALA A 70 3.81 3.56 0.48
CA ALA A 70 4.90 3.01 -0.34
C ALA A 70 6.25 3.06 0.41
N ARG A 71 6.57 4.16 1.06
CA ARG A 71 7.80 4.28 1.87
C ARG A 71 7.84 3.30 3.03
N THR A 72 6.73 3.10 3.71
CA THR A 72 6.62 2.10 4.78
C THR A 72 6.90 0.69 4.25
N LEU A 73 6.32 0.34 3.10
CA LEU A 73 6.53 -0.96 2.46
C LEU A 73 7.98 -1.14 1.98
N VAL A 74 8.61 -0.10 1.46
CA VAL A 74 10.03 -0.13 1.06
C VAL A 74 10.91 -0.45 2.27
N THR A 75 10.66 0.17 3.41
CA THR A 75 11.38 -0.12 4.64
C THR A 75 11.17 -1.57 5.08
N LEU A 76 9.95 -2.04 5.08
CA LEU A 76 9.64 -3.43 5.42
C LEU A 76 10.32 -4.41 4.46
N HIS A 77 10.26 -4.14 3.16
CA HIS A 77 10.95 -4.96 2.14
C HIS A 77 12.46 -5.04 2.41
N TYR A 78 13.08 -3.92 2.72
CA TYR A 78 14.51 -3.90 3.05
C TYR A 78 14.82 -4.73 4.29
N LEU A 79 14.00 -4.61 5.33
CA LEU A 79 14.18 -5.40 6.57
C LEU A 79 14.04 -6.89 6.34
N LEU A 80 13.16 -7.30 5.43
CA LEU A 80 12.93 -8.72 5.13
C LEU A 80 13.93 -9.32 4.14
N SER A 81 14.34 -8.56 3.14
CA SER A 81 15.17 -9.06 2.03
C SER A 81 16.65 -8.67 2.14
N GLY A 82 16.99 -7.63 2.90
CA GLY A 82 18.33 -7.06 2.95
C GLY A 82 18.75 -6.33 1.67
N ARG A 83 17.85 -6.19 0.70
CA ARG A 83 18.12 -5.59 -0.61
C ARG A 83 17.38 -4.27 -0.79
N ARG A 84 18.06 -3.30 -1.39
CA ARG A 84 17.43 -2.04 -1.81
C ARG A 84 16.63 -2.24 -3.10
N LEU A 85 15.38 -1.79 -3.08
CA LEU A 85 14.55 -1.78 -4.26
C LEU A 85 14.95 -0.65 -5.21
N ARG A 86 15.02 -0.99 -6.49
CA ARG A 86 15.21 -0.05 -7.61
C ARG A 86 14.04 -0.21 -8.58
N LEU A 87 12.84 0.08 -8.10
CA LEU A 87 11.64 0.02 -8.91
C LEU A 87 11.43 1.35 -9.64
N GLN A 88 11.22 1.27 -10.93
CA GLN A 88 10.78 2.43 -11.72
C GLN A 88 9.26 2.50 -11.69
N THR A 89 8.72 3.67 -11.36
CA THR A 89 7.29 3.91 -11.45
C THR A 89 6.89 3.96 -12.92
N PRO A 90 5.89 3.19 -13.35
CA PRO A 90 5.38 3.27 -14.72
C PRO A 90 4.91 4.71 -15.03
N PRO A 91 5.10 5.18 -16.28
CA PRO A 91 4.56 6.48 -16.66
C PRO A 91 3.02 6.46 -16.55
N CYS A 92 2.45 7.58 -16.11
CA CYS A 92 1.00 7.76 -16.13
C CYS A 92 0.50 7.73 -17.57
N GLY A 93 -0.43 6.81 -17.86
CA GLY A 93 -1.14 6.79 -19.13
C GLY A 93 -2.07 7.99 -19.32
N LYS A 94 -2.74 8.06 -20.47
CA LYS A 94 -3.80 9.04 -20.70
C LYS A 94 -4.85 8.90 -19.60
N GLN A 95 -5.19 10.00 -18.94
CA GLN A 95 -6.28 10.04 -18.00
C GLN A 95 -7.60 10.28 -18.75
N ASP A 96 -8.61 9.55 -18.33
CA ASP A 96 -9.99 9.73 -18.72
C ASP A 96 -10.52 11.12 -18.30
N ASP A 97 -11.79 11.40 -18.55
CA ASP A 97 -12.46 12.57 -18.00
C ASP A 97 -12.40 12.56 -16.47
N LEU A 98 -12.56 13.70 -15.84
CA LEU A 98 -12.30 13.90 -14.42
C LEU A 98 -13.10 12.94 -13.51
N PRO A 99 -14.44 12.78 -13.67
CA PRO A 99 -15.21 11.83 -12.86
C PRO A 99 -14.77 10.39 -13.04
N GLU A 100 -14.48 9.95 -14.27
CA GLU A 100 -14.03 8.57 -14.53
C GLU A 100 -12.64 8.32 -13.95
N ALA A 101 -11.71 9.27 -14.08
CA ALA A 101 -10.39 9.17 -13.46
C ALA A 101 -10.49 9.05 -11.94
N LEU A 102 -11.38 9.81 -11.32
CA LEU A 102 -11.62 9.76 -9.87
C LEU A 102 -12.30 8.46 -9.44
N ARG A 103 -13.24 7.95 -10.24
CA ARG A 103 -13.87 6.65 -10.02
C ARG A 103 -12.84 5.52 -10.07
N GLN A 104 -11.95 5.52 -11.06
CA GLN A 104 -10.89 4.52 -11.19
C GLN A 104 -9.90 4.59 -10.03
N ALA A 105 -9.53 5.79 -9.60
CA ALA A 105 -8.66 5.97 -8.42
C ALA A 105 -9.32 5.43 -7.15
N SER A 106 -10.61 5.66 -6.95
CA SER A 106 -11.38 5.11 -5.82
C SER A 106 -11.40 3.58 -5.82
N LEU A 107 -11.65 2.96 -6.96
CA LEU A 107 -11.66 1.50 -7.08
C LEU A 107 -10.29 0.89 -6.77
N ARG A 108 -9.21 1.48 -7.26
CA ARG A 108 -7.86 1.01 -6.95
C ARG A 108 -7.55 1.14 -5.46
N MET A 109 -8.00 2.20 -4.83
CA MET A 109 -7.81 2.39 -3.38
C MET A 109 -8.56 1.35 -2.56
N GLU A 110 -9.77 0.98 -2.98
CA GLU A 110 -10.54 -0.11 -2.36
C GLU A 110 -9.81 -1.46 -2.49
N GLN A 111 -9.31 -1.77 -3.68
CA GLN A 111 -8.53 -2.97 -3.94
C GLN A 111 -7.24 -3.02 -3.11
N THR A 112 -6.56 -1.89 -2.97
CA THR A 112 -5.36 -1.75 -2.13
C THR A 112 -5.69 -2.00 -0.66
N ALA A 113 -6.78 -1.43 -0.16
CA ALA A 113 -7.24 -1.68 1.21
C ALA A 113 -7.55 -3.16 1.45
N ALA A 114 -8.19 -3.84 0.51
CA ALA A 114 -8.48 -5.27 0.57
C ALA A 114 -7.19 -6.12 0.55
N ALA A 115 -6.20 -5.74 -0.25
CA ALA A 115 -4.91 -6.40 -0.30
C ALA A 115 -4.17 -6.32 1.05
N TYR A 116 -4.16 -5.17 1.70
CA TYR A 116 -3.60 -5.02 3.05
C TYR A 116 -4.36 -5.82 4.09
N ALA A 117 -5.69 -5.86 4.03
CA ALA A 117 -6.50 -6.66 4.93
C ALA A 117 -6.20 -8.15 4.80
N SER A 118 -5.97 -8.64 3.59
CA SER A 118 -5.55 -10.03 3.32
C SER A 118 -4.17 -10.31 3.91
N LEU A 119 -3.20 -9.40 3.72
CA LEU A 119 -1.87 -9.53 4.30
C LEU A 119 -1.90 -9.56 5.83
N ALA A 120 -2.77 -8.77 6.46
CA ALA A 120 -2.94 -8.77 7.91
C ALA A 120 -3.40 -10.14 8.45
N LYS A 121 -4.23 -10.86 7.70
CA LYS A 121 -4.70 -12.21 8.05
C LYS A 121 -3.64 -13.26 7.79
N GLU A 122 -2.92 -13.17 6.66
CA GLU A 122 -1.90 -14.16 6.28
C GLU A 122 -0.65 -14.04 7.15
N PHE A 123 -0.31 -12.84 7.62
CA PHE A 123 0.87 -12.56 8.44
C PHE A 123 0.47 -11.92 9.78
N PRO A 124 -0.08 -12.71 10.73
CA PRO A 124 -0.58 -12.18 12.00
C PRO A 124 0.47 -11.43 12.83
N GLU A 125 1.75 -11.79 12.70
CA GLU A 125 2.87 -11.12 13.38
C GLU A 125 3.03 -9.65 12.95
N ARG A 126 2.56 -9.32 11.74
CA ARG A 126 2.53 -7.97 11.16
C ARG A 126 1.11 -7.45 10.98
N GLY A 127 0.16 -8.06 11.68
CA GLY A 127 -1.26 -7.78 11.54
C GLY A 127 -1.61 -6.32 11.85
N GLU A 128 -1.03 -5.73 12.87
CA GLU A 128 -1.24 -4.32 13.21
C GLU A 128 -0.76 -3.37 12.12
N LEU A 129 0.42 -3.62 11.56
CA LEU A 129 0.97 -2.82 10.46
C LEU A 129 0.04 -2.86 9.25
N PHE A 130 -0.30 -4.05 8.75
CA PHE A 130 -1.13 -4.20 7.57
C PHE A 130 -2.58 -3.74 7.80
N SER A 131 -3.15 -3.97 8.98
CA SER A 131 -4.45 -3.43 9.35
C SER A 131 -4.46 -1.91 9.38
N GLY A 132 -3.40 -1.29 9.88
CA GLY A 132 -3.23 0.16 9.87
C GLY A 132 -3.18 0.73 8.44
N LEU A 133 -2.41 0.09 7.56
CA LEU A 133 -2.34 0.47 6.13
C LEU A 133 -3.68 0.28 5.42
N SER A 134 -4.41 -0.80 5.72
CA SER A 134 -5.76 -1.02 5.21
C SER A 134 -6.73 0.08 5.65
N CYS A 135 -6.71 0.45 6.92
CA CYS A 135 -7.53 1.54 7.46
C CYS A 135 -7.24 2.87 6.77
N GLN A 136 -5.98 3.21 6.55
CA GLN A 136 -5.57 4.42 5.83
C GLN A 136 -6.11 4.42 4.40
N ALA A 137 -5.94 3.32 3.67
CA ALA A 137 -6.42 3.18 2.30
C ALA A 137 -7.95 3.30 2.23
N ARG A 138 -8.69 2.70 3.16
CA ARG A 138 -10.15 2.87 3.26
C ARG A 138 -10.57 4.29 3.53
N GLY A 139 -9.88 5.00 4.40
CA GLY A 139 -10.11 6.40 4.66
C GLY A 139 -9.97 7.24 3.39
N GLN A 140 -8.94 6.97 2.59
CA GLN A 140 -8.73 7.63 1.30
C GLN A 140 -9.80 7.26 0.27
N TYR A 141 -10.18 5.99 0.20
CA TYR A 141 -11.29 5.55 -0.64
C TYR A 141 -12.58 6.34 -0.35
N ARG A 142 -12.94 6.48 0.91
CA ARG A 142 -14.13 7.24 1.33
C ARG A 142 -14.03 8.72 0.94
N ALA A 143 -12.87 9.32 1.14
CA ALA A 143 -12.63 10.72 0.76
C ALA A 143 -12.74 10.95 -0.75
N LEU A 144 -12.16 10.06 -1.54
CA LEU A 144 -12.24 10.10 -3.01
C LEU A 144 -13.67 9.88 -3.50
N THR A 145 -14.39 8.92 -2.93
CA THR A 145 -15.79 8.66 -3.26
C THR A 145 -16.69 9.84 -2.93
N ALA A 146 -16.51 10.47 -1.78
CA ALA A 146 -17.24 11.68 -1.40
C ALA A 146 -16.96 12.83 -2.39
N ARG A 147 -15.72 12.97 -2.83
CA ARG A 147 -15.36 13.98 -3.83
C ARG A 147 -16.00 13.69 -5.19
N LEU A 148 -16.03 12.42 -5.61
CA LEU A 148 -16.72 12.00 -6.82
C LEU A 148 -18.20 12.34 -6.78
N GLN A 149 -18.87 12.01 -5.69
CA GLN A 149 -20.29 12.34 -5.49
C GLN A 149 -20.52 13.85 -5.58
N SER A 150 -19.66 14.65 -4.96
CA SER A 150 -19.70 16.10 -5.01
C SER A 150 -19.60 16.64 -6.44
N LEU A 151 -18.70 16.07 -7.26
CA LEU A 151 -18.56 16.43 -8.67
C LEU A 151 -19.77 16.04 -9.51
N LEU A 152 -20.36 14.89 -9.26
CA LEU A 152 -21.54 14.43 -9.98
C LEU A 152 -22.77 15.26 -9.63
N CYS A 153 -22.95 15.62 -8.36
CA CYS A 153 -24.05 16.49 -7.92
C CYS A 153 -23.93 17.93 -8.47
N ALA A 154 -22.74 18.44 -8.63
CA ALA A 154 -22.53 19.79 -9.20
C ALA A 154 -22.88 19.92 -10.69
N ARG A 155 -23.04 18.78 -11.40
CA ARG A 155 -23.43 18.76 -12.82
C ARG A 155 -24.97 18.79 -13.06
N PHE A 156 -25.73 18.63 -12.01
CA PHE A 156 -27.18 18.72 -12.02
C PHE A 156 -27.65 19.96 -11.26
#